data_7babdaaa9ee217cceeaa5aa8e0217dbe
#
_entry.id   7babdaaa9ee217cceeaa5aa8e0217dbe
#
_cell.length_a   1.000
_cell.length_b   1.000
_cell.length_c   1.000
_cell.angle_alpha   90.00
_cell.angle_beta   90.00
_cell.angle_gamma   90.00
#
_symmetry.space_group_name_H-M   'P 1'
#
loop_
_entity.id
_entity.type
_entity.pdbx_description
1 polymer ?
#
loop_
_entity_poly.entity_id
_entity_poly.type
_entity_poly.pdbx_seq_one_letter_code
_entity_poly.pdbx_strand_id
1 'polypeptide(L)'
;YQNKEFNYWTIIDATPVVNSNKKTTMLCKCVCGTTRMVVLRSLIDEASKHCGCKSQEKQRAYSSIPMKYPEYGIFHGMYKRCYNKNSSDYKHYGEKGIEVCERWRDFKNFLEDMGERPSPKHSIERIDGNKGYEPENCVWALQQEQCRNRPGTVRSVEVAGIKFRTM
;
A
#
# COMPACT_ATOMS: atom_id res chain seq x y z
N TYR A 1 -6.94 -38.79 -10.53
CA TYR A 1 -6.90 -37.34 -10.24
C TYR A 1 -7.92 -36.55 -11.06
N GLN A 2 -8.64 -37.14 -12.01
CA GLN A 2 -9.64 -36.44 -12.82
C GLN A 2 -10.72 -35.79 -11.96
N ASN A 3 -11.06 -34.51 -12.23
CA ASN A 3 -11.97 -33.68 -11.45
C ASN A 3 -11.53 -33.39 -10.00
N LYS A 4 -10.29 -33.75 -9.63
CA LYS A 4 -9.77 -33.39 -8.32
C LYS A 4 -9.41 -31.90 -8.26
N GLU A 5 -9.81 -31.25 -7.17
CA GLU A 5 -9.55 -29.85 -6.91
C GLU A 5 -8.31 -29.66 -6.04
N PHE A 6 -7.50 -28.64 -6.38
CA PHE A 6 -6.33 -28.20 -5.65
C PHE A 6 -6.36 -26.67 -5.57
N ASN A 7 -6.81 -26.11 -4.48
CA ASN A 7 -7.04 -24.67 -4.31
C ASN A 7 -7.96 -24.12 -5.42
N TYR A 8 -7.44 -23.30 -6.33
CA TYR A 8 -8.20 -22.72 -7.46
C TYR A 8 -8.05 -23.51 -8.77
N TRP A 9 -7.44 -24.71 -8.74
CA TRP A 9 -7.25 -25.57 -9.88
C TRP A 9 -8.14 -26.81 -9.81
N THR A 10 -8.72 -27.18 -10.94
CA THR A 10 -9.39 -28.48 -11.13
C THR A 10 -8.65 -29.25 -12.22
N ILE A 11 -8.26 -30.50 -12.00
CA ILE A 11 -7.67 -31.33 -13.02
C ILE A 11 -8.79 -31.79 -13.98
N ILE A 12 -8.73 -31.36 -15.24
CA ILE A 12 -9.73 -31.67 -16.25
C ILE A 12 -9.31 -32.88 -17.14
N ASP A 13 -8.01 -33.16 -17.20
CA ASP A 13 -7.46 -34.33 -17.83
C ASP A 13 -6.37 -34.92 -16.93
N ALA A 14 -6.59 -36.16 -16.47
CA ALA A 14 -5.67 -36.86 -15.59
C ALA A 14 -4.59 -37.66 -16.36
N THR A 15 -4.52 -37.54 -17.69
CA THR A 15 -3.45 -38.15 -18.49
C THR A 15 -2.12 -37.47 -18.17
N PRO A 16 -1.14 -38.15 -17.57
CA PRO A 16 0.11 -37.56 -17.19
C PRO A 16 0.96 -37.27 -18.42
N VAL A 17 1.41 -36.02 -18.55
CA VAL A 17 2.36 -35.58 -19.58
C VAL A 17 3.67 -35.19 -18.92
N VAL A 18 4.78 -35.78 -19.36
CA VAL A 18 6.13 -35.40 -18.87
C VAL A 18 6.66 -34.25 -19.69
N ASN A 19 6.98 -33.13 -19.03
CA ASN A 19 7.53 -31.94 -19.68
C ASN A 19 9.04 -32.08 -19.96
N SER A 20 9.65 -31.11 -20.65
CA SER A 20 11.09 -31.06 -20.97
C SER A 20 12.00 -31.18 -19.74
N ASN A 21 11.52 -30.75 -18.57
CA ASN A 21 12.24 -30.83 -17.29
C ASN A 21 12.00 -32.14 -16.54
N LYS A 22 11.51 -33.19 -17.21
CA LYS A 22 11.20 -34.51 -16.66
C LYS A 22 10.18 -34.47 -15.49
N LYS A 23 9.30 -33.46 -15.45
CA LYS A 23 8.26 -33.35 -14.42
C LYS A 23 6.91 -33.74 -14.97
N THR A 24 6.17 -34.54 -14.20
CA THR A 24 4.79 -34.89 -14.52
C THR A 24 3.87 -33.69 -14.42
N THR A 25 3.12 -33.43 -15.49
CA THR A 25 2.14 -32.36 -15.59
C THR A 25 0.76 -32.88 -15.89
N MET A 26 -0.26 -32.17 -15.46
CA MET A 26 -1.69 -32.47 -15.70
C MET A 26 -2.36 -31.26 -16.33
N LEU A 27 -3.36 -31.49 -17.19
CA LEU A 27 -4.16 -30.39 -17.72
C LEU A 27 -5.16 -29.93 -16.65
N CYS A 28 -5.03 -28.67 -16.25
CA CYS A 28 -5.84 -28.09 -15.19
C CYS A 28 -6.60 -26.87 -15.70
N LYS A 29 -7.80 -26.66 -15.15
CA LYS A 29 -8.61 -25.47 -15.33
C LYS A 29 -8.65 -24.68 -14.03
N CYS A 30 -8.31 -23.40 -14.10
CA CYS A 30 -8.42 -22.50 -12.97
C CYS A 30 -9.87 -22.00 -12.84
N VAL A 31 -10.30 -21.62 -11.64
CA VAL A 31 -11.63 -21.02 -11.39
C VAL A 31 -11.96 -19.82 -12.30
N CYS A 32 -10.95 -19.09 -12.80
CA CYS A 32 -11.14 -18.00 -13.76
C CYS A 32 -11.37 -18.46 -15.22
N GLY A 33 -11.40 -19.78 -15.47
CA GLY A 33 -11.58 -20.37 -16.80
C GLY A 33 -10.28 -20.70 -17.54
N THR A 34 -9.12 -20.15 -17.14
CA THR A 34 -7.82 -20.41 -17.80
C THR A 34 -7.44 -21.89 -17.67
N THR A 35 -7.09 -22.52 -18.80
CA THR A 35 -6.59 -23.90 -18.84
C THR A 35 -5.10 -23.91 -19.18
N ARG A 36 -4.31 -24.77 -18.51
CA ARG A 36 -2.90 -25.02 -18.82
C ARG A 36 -2.38 -26.30 -18.15
N MET A 37 -1.24 -26.78 -18.64
CA MET A 37 -0.49 -27.84 -17.99
C MET A 37 0.14 -27.32 -16.69
N VAL A 38 -0.10 -28.02 -15.57
CA VAL A 38 0.46 -27.69 -14.25
C VAL A 38 1.22 -28.88 -13.71
N VAL A 39 2.38 -28.64 -13.11
CA VAL A 39 3.20 -29.72 -12.51
C VAL A 39 2.43 -30.32 -11.34
N LEU A 40 2.20 -31.63 -11.36
CA LEU A 40 1.41 -32.36 -10.36
C LEU A 40 1.99 -32.15 -8.95
N ARG A 41 3.30 -32.21 -8.80
CA ARG A 41 3.97 -31.97 -7.52
C ARG A 41 3.66 -30.59 -6.95
N SER A 42 3.64 -29.57 -7.82
CA SER A 42 3.32 -28.18 -7.40
C SER A 42 1.85 -28.00 -6.99
N LEU A 43 0.93 -28.83 -7.45
CA LEU A 43 -0.45 -28.86 -6.98
C LEU A 43 -0.54 -29.49 -5.59
N ILE A 44 0.16 -30.62 -5.40
CA ILE A 44 0.17 -31.37 -4.13
C ILE A 44 0.83 -30.55 -3.01
N ASP A 45 1.97 -29.92 -3.29
CA ASP A 45 2.72 -29.10 -2.34
C ASP A 45 2.14 -27.67 -2.19
N GLU A 46 0.97 -27.41 -2.81
CA GLU A 46 0.31 -26.10 -2.82
C GLU A 46 1.18 -24.92 -3.34
N ALA A 47 2.28 -25.20 -4.02
CA ALA A 47 3.14 -24.19 -4.62
C ALA A 47 2.47 -23.47 -5.80
N SER A 48 1.54 -24.17 -6.50
CA SER A 48 0.73 -23.61 -7.58
C SER A 48 -0.74 -23.56 -7.19
N LYS A 49 -1.20 -22.45 -6.62
CA LYS A 49 -2.59 -22.30 -6.15
C LYS A 49 -3.57 -21.83 -7.22
N HIS A 50 -3.13 -21.04 -8.19
CA HIS A 50 -3.93 -20.43 -9.26
C HIS A 50 -3.09 -20.09 -10.50
N CYS A 51 -3.71 -19.70 -11.63
CA CYS A 51 -3.01 -19.34 -12.87
C CYS A 51 -2.29 -17.96 -12.83
N GLY A 52 -2.37 -17.24 -11.74
CA GLY A 52 -1.95 -15.84 -11.59
C GLY A 52 -3.13 -14.88 -11.44
N CYS A 53 -4.35 -15.29 -11.78
CA CYS A 53 -5.55 -14.43 -11.74
C CYS A 53 -5.79 -13.79 -10.38
N LYS A 54 -5.61 -14.51 -9.28
CA LYS A 54 -5.80 -13.98 -7.93
C LYS A 54 -4.74 -12.96 -7.52
N SER A 55 -3.50 -13.14 -8.00
CA SER A 55 -2.46 -12.13 -7.80
C SER A 55 -2.76 -10.87 -8.60
N GLN A 56 -3.23 -11.01 -9.84
CA GLN A 56 -3.61 -9.87 -10.67
C GLN A 56 -4.85 -9.15 -10.12
N GLU A 57 -5.83 -9.88 -9.59
CA GLU A 57 -7.01 -9.29 -8.94
C GLU A 57 -6.63 -8.43 -7.74
N LYS A 58 -5.77 -8.95 -6.85
CA LYS A 58 -5.21 -8.16 -5.73
C LYS A 58 -4.43 -6.95 -6.22
N GLN A 59 -3.61 -7.11 -7.26
CA GLN A 59 -2.80 -6.02 -7.79
C GLN A 59 -3.64 -4.95 -8.48
N ARG A 60 -4.70 -5.34 -9.21
CA ARG A 60 -5.67 -4.40 -9.81
C ARG A 60 -6.46 -3.64 -8.74
N ALA A 61 -6.96 -4.35 -7.72
CA ALA A 61 -7.62 -3.71 -6.58
C ALA A 61 -6.71 -2.71 -5.88
N TYR A 62 -5.45 -3.10 -5.60
CA TYR A 62 -4.45 -2.22 -5.02
C TYR A 62 -4.11 -1.02 -5.92
N SER A 63 -3.94 -1.24 -7.23
CA SER A 63 -3.62 -0.19 -8.20
C SER A 63 -4.76 0.79 -8.44
N SER A 64 -6.01 0.39 -8.17
CA SER A 64 -7.19 1.28 -8.32
C SER A 64 -7.35 2.25 -7.15
N ILE A 65 -6.81 1.93 -5.96
CA ILE A 65 -6.90 2.79 -4.78
C ILE A 65 -6.26 4.17 -5.01
N PRO A 66 -5.02 4.29 -5.54
CA PRO A 66 -4.41 5.60 -5.81
C PRO A 66 -5.19 6.44 -6.81
N MET A 67 -5.86 5.81 -7.78
CA MET A 67 -6.65 6.52 -8.78
C MET A 67 -7.97 7.03 -8.20
N LYS A 68 -8.56 6.30 -7.25
CA LYS A 68 -9.79 6.69 -6.56
C LYS A 68 -9.53 7.72 -5.46
N TYR A 69 -8.38 7.60 -4.78
CA TYR A 69 -8.01 8.43 -3.61
C TYR A 69 -6.60 8.99 -3.78
N PRO A 70 -6.45 10.24 -4.25
CA PRO A 70 -5.14 10.90 -4.38
C PRO A 70 -4.35 10.94 -3.07
N GLU A 71 -5.04 10.92 -1.92
CA GLU A 71 -4.47 10.91 -0.57
C GLU A 71 -3.69 9.64 -0.26
N TYR A 72 -3.97 8.54 -0.98
CA TYR A 72 -3.31 7.25 -0.76
C TYR A 72 -1.79 7.30 -0.97
N GLY A 73 -1.34 8.09 -1.96
CA GLY A 73 0.08 8.35 -2.17
C GLY A 73 0.73 9.10 -1.02
N ILE A 74 0.01 10.03 -0.41
CA ILE A 74 0.47 10.81 0.76
C ILE A 74 0.56 9.91 1.98
N PHE A 75 -0.46 9.09 2.22
CA PHE A 75 -0.51 8.07 3.26
C PHE A 75 0.69 7.12 3.18
N HIS A 76 0.98 6.55 2.02
CA HIS A 76 2.16 5.71 1.83
C HIS A 76 3.48 6.47 2.00
N GLY A 77 3.50 7.74 1.60
CA GLY A 77 4.65 8.62 1.80
C GLY A 77 5.00 8.80 3.27
N MET A 78 4.01 8.95 4.18
CA MET A 78 4.23 9.00 5.63
C MET A 78 4.89 7.72 6.13
N TYR A 79 4.31 6.56 5.78
CA TYR A 79 4.84 5.25 6.16
C TYR A 79 6.27 5.04 5.66
N LYS A 80 6.54 5.40 4.41
CA LYS A 80 7.89 5.31 3.83
C LYS A 80 8.89 6.13 4.64
N ARG A 81 8.54 7.36 5.03
CA ARG A 81 9.41 8.24 5.82
C ARG A 81 9.65 7.70 7.23
N CYS A 82 8.63 7.15 7.88
CA CYS A 82 8.73 6.69 9.26
C CYS A 82 9.36 5.30 9.41
N TYR A 83 9.15 4.38 8.46
CA TYR A 83 9.49 2.97 8.68
C TYR A 83 10.43 2.36 7.65
N ASN A 84 10.63 2.97 6.47
CA ASN A 84 11.55 2.42 5.48
C ASN A 84 12.98 2.96 5.65
N LYS A 85 13.83 2.16 6.30
CA LYS A 85 15.25 2.48 6.55
C LYS A 85 16.07 2.77 5.29
N ASN A 86 15.62 2.28 4.13
CA ASN A 86 16.28 2.54 2.83
C ASN A 86 15.82 3.85 2.19
N SER A 87 14.86 4.56 2.77
CA SER A 87 14.42 5.86 2.29
C SER A 87 15.40 6.96 2.69
N SER A 88 15.75 7.85 1.77
CA SER A 88 16.57 9.05 2.07
C SER A 88 15.97 9.94 3.15
N ASP A 89 14.64 9.89 3.30
CA ASP A 89 13.91 10.70 4.27
C ASP A 89 13.91 10.08 5.67
N TYR A 90 14.19 8.77 5.80
CA TYR A 90 14.11 8.05 7.08
C TYR A 90 14.93 8.71 8.20
N LYS A 91 16.12 9.22 7.89
CA LYS A 91 16.99 9.96 8.83
C LYS A 91 16.35 11.21 9.43
N HIS A 92 15.34 11.78 8.76
CA HIS A 92 14.65 12.98 9.22
C HIS A 92 13.33 12.68 9.94
N TYR A 93 12.85 11.42 9.87
CA TYR A 93 11.57 10.99 10.44
C TYR A 93 11.73 9.76 11.35
N GLY A 94 11.75 8.56 10.82
CA GLY A 94 11.78 7.34 11.62
C GLY A 94 13.01 7.21 12.51
N GLU A 95 14.18 7.63 12.06
CA GLU A 95 15.40 7.65 12.89
C GLU A 95 15.32 8.62 14.08
N LYS A 96 14.49 9.67 13.96
CA LYS A 96 14.20 10.63 15.04
C LYS A 96 13.03 10.20 15.94
N GLY A 97 12.49 8.99 15.76
CA GLY A 97 11.37 8.49 16.54
C GLY A 97 10.01 9.05 16.09
N ILE A 98 9.92 9.64 14.90
CA ILE A 98 8.64 10.09 14.35
C ILE A 98 7.89 8.90 13.78
N GLU A 99 6.69 8.68 14.29
CA GLU A 99 5.84 7.54 13.97
C GLU A 99 4.48 7.99 13.42
N VAL A 100 3.74 7.04 12.88
CA VAL A 100 2.33 7.22 12.50
C VAL A 100 1.48 6.58 13.59
N CYS A 101 0.45 7.29 14.06
CA CYS A 101 -0.43 6.79 15.12
C CYS A 101 -1.08 5.45 14.71
N GLU A 102 -1.45 4.65 15.72
CA GLU A 102 -1.99 3.32 15.48
C GLU A 102 -3.32 3.34 14.71
N ARG A 103 -4.16 4.35 14.96
CA ARG A 103 -5.42 4.55 14.25
C ARG A 103 -5.21 4.66 12.73
N TRP A 104 -4.15 5.31 12.30
CA TRP A 104 -3.83 5.48 10.88
C TRP A 104 -3.06 4.30 10.26
N ARG A 105 -3.02 3.15 10.88
CA ARG A 105 -2.59 1.90 10.22
C ARG A 105 -3.53 1.49 9.09
N ASP A 106 -4.79 1.93 9.15
CA ASP A 106 -5.77 1.77 8.09
C ASP A 106 -5.95 3.10 7.35
N PHE A 107 -5.84 3.04 6.02
CA PHE A 107 -6.05 4.20 5.14
C PHE A 107 -7.44 4.80 5.29
N LYS A 108 -8.46 3.97 5.57
CA LYS A 108 -9.84 4.45 5.78
C LYS A 108 -9.91 5.41 6.96
N ASN A 109 -9.28 5.07 8.08
CA ASN A 109 -9.25 5.92 9.26
C ASN A 109 -8.47 7.23 9.00
N PHE A 110 -7.35 7.12 8.27
CA PHE A 110 -6.61 8.31 7.84
C PHE A 110 -7.49 9.25 7.00
N LEU A 111 -8.24 8.71 6.04
CA LEU A 111 -9.12 9.52 5.18
C LEU A 111 -10.31 10.09 5.95
N GLU A 112 -10.84 9.36 6.92
CA GLU A 112 -11.93 9.81 7.79
C GLU A 112 -11.50 11.02 8.64
N ASP A 113 -10.29 10.98 9.22
CA ASP A 113 -9.79 12.03 10.11
C ASP A 113 -9.28 13.25 9.33
N MET A 114 -8.57 13.04 8.21
CA MET A 114 -7.98 14.11 7.43
C MET A 114 -8.91 14.70 6.37
N GLY A 115 -9.97 13.96 6.00
CA GLY A 115 -10.82 14.31 4.89
C GLY A 115 -10.11 14.28 3.52
N GLU A 116 -10.84 14.68 2.49
CA GLU A 116 -10.30 14.81 1.14
C GLU A 116 -9.28 15.95 1.07
N ARG A 117 -8.25 15.76 0.26
CA ARG A 117 -7.22 16.76 -0.01
C ARG A 117 -7.83 17.95 -0.77
N PRO A 118 -7.76 19.18 -0.23
CA PRO A 118 -8.44 20.32 -0.84
C PRO A 118 -8.00 20.64 -2.27
N SER A 119 -6.74 20.37 -2.62
CA SER A 119 -6.24 20.46 -4.00
C SER A 119 -4.93 19.68 -4.16
N PRO A 120 -4.48 19.41 -5.41
CA PRO A 120 -3.19 18.77 -5.68
C PRO A 120 -1.96 19.53 -5.15
N LYS A 121 -2.13 20.79 -4.79
CA LYS A 121 -1.05 21.63 -4.22
C LYS A 121 -0.90 21.49 -2.70
N HIS A 122 -1.88 20.88 -2.02
CA HIS A 122 -1.78 20.63 -0.58
C HIS A 122 -0.97 19.35 -0.33
N SER A 123 -0.27 19.31 0.77
CA SER A 123 0.37 18.12 1.31
C SER A 123 0.12 18.03 2.81
N ILE A 124 0.34 16.85 3.38
CA ILE A 124 0.21 16.70 4.83
C ILE A 124 1.36 17.44 5.52
N GLU A 125 1.04 18.24 6.52
CA GLU A 125 1.97 18.97 7.35
C GLU A 125 1.72 18.61 8.81
N ARG A 126 2.80 18.47 9.61
CA ARG A 126 2.71 18.31 11.06
C ARG A 126 2.83 19.68 11.70
N ILE A 127 1.88 20.03 12.56
CA ILE A 127 1.86 21.29 13.31
C ILE A 127 3.10 21.39 14.18
N ASP A 128 3.43 20.31 14.92
CA ASP A 128 4.68 20.14 15.65
C ASP A 128 5.56 19.13 14.93
N GLY A 129 6.68 19.59 14.39
CA GLY A 129 7.62 18.75 13.66
C GLY A 129 8.30 17.65 14.52
N ASN A 130 8.25 17.78 15.86
CA ASN A 130 8.83 16.81 16.79
C ASN A 130 7.86 15.68 17.16
N LYS A 131 6.56 15.85 16.89
CA LYS A 131 5.53 14.86 17.12
C LYS A 131 5.31 13.97 15.90
N GLY A 132 4.61 12.84 16.10
CA GLY A 132 4.24 11.90 15.05
C GLY A 132 3.12 12.40 14.14
N TYR A 133 2.73 11.53 13.22
CA TYR A 133 1.57 11.71 12.38
C TYR A 133 0.33 11.21 13.13
N GLU A 134 -0.53 12.13 13.54
CA GLU A 134 -1.75 11.89 14.29
C GLU A 134 -2.80 12.97 13.95
N PRO A 135 -4.11 12.72 14.16
CA PRO A 135 -5.16 13.67 13.77
C PRO A 135 -4.97 15.07 14.35
N GLU A 136 -4.56 15.16 15.61
CA GLU A 136 -4.40 16.41 16.34
C GLU A 136 -3.15 17.21 15.92
N ASN A 137 -2.22 16.53 15.25
CA ASN A 137 -0.93 17.10 14.83
C ASN A 137 -0.79 17.29 13.32
N CYS A 138 -1.78 16.90 12.52
CA CYS A 138 -1.68 16.93 11.06
C CYS A 138 -2.76 17.79 10.42
N VAL A 139 -2.36 18.52 9.38
CA VAL A 139 -3.25 19.36 8.58
C VAL A 139 -2.88 19.29 7.10
N TRP A 140 -3.83 19.64 6.23
CA TRP A 140 -3.54 19.90 4.83
C TRP A 140 -2.98 21.30 4.68
N ALA A 141 -1.75 21.45 4.20
CA ALA A 141 -1.09 22.73 4.00
C ALA A 141 -0.57 22.92 2.57
N LEU A 142 -0.55 24.14 2.07
CA LEU A 142 0.05 24.46 0.79
C LEU A 142 1.59 24.37 0.89
N GLN A 143 2.23 23.85 -0.16
CA GLN A 143 3.69 23.70 -0.19
C GLN A 143 4.44 25.03 0.01
N GLN A 144 3.84 26.15 -0.37
CA GLN A 144 4.40 27.49 -0.12
C GLN A 144 4.43 27.84 1.36
N GLU A 145 3.46 27.39 2.14
CA GLU A 145 3.38 27.61 3.60
C GLU A 145 4.41 26.75 4.33
N GLN A 146 4.63 25.52 3.87
CA GLN A 146 5.65 24.60 4.42
C GLN A 146 7.07 25.16 4.25
N CYS A 147 7.38 25.80 3.11
CA CYS A 147 8.68 26.46 2.91
C CYS A 147 8.91 27.61 3.87
N ARG A 148 7.86 28.25 4.39
CA ARG A 148 7.91 29.33 5.37
C ARG A 148 8.12 28.82 6.80
N ASN A 149 7.77 27.56 7.09
CA ASN A 149 7.78 26.95 8.42
C ASN A 149 9.07 26.17 8.75
N ARG A 150 10.14 26.33 7.95
CA ARG A 150 11.44 25.67 8.25
C ARG A 150 12.02 26.15 9.57
N PRO A 151 12.65 25.24 10.38
CA PRO A 151 13.29 25.62 11.64
C PRO A 151 14.28 26.78 11.46
N GLY A 152 14.14 27.84 12.24
CA GLY A 152 14.96 29.07 12.16
C GLY A 152 14.20 30.33 11.76
N THR A 153 12.93 30.22 11.36
CA THR A 153 12.07 31.36 11.10
C THR A 153 10.87 31.30 12.03
N VAL A 154 10.83 32.13 13.06
CA VAL A 154 9.65 32.31 13.93
C VAL A 154 8.48 32.77 13.07
N ARG A 155 7.49 31.91 12.87
CA ARG A 155 6.33 32.22 12.01
C ARG A 155 5.06 31.61 12.55
N SER A 156 3.99 32.35 12.41
CA SER A 156 2.63 31.90 12.67
C SER A 156 2.07 31.22 11.41
N VAL A 157 1.51 30.04 11.54
CA VAL A 157 0.71 29.38 10.49
C VAL A 157 -0.74 29.73 10.73
N GLU A 158 -1.42 30.22 9.71
CA GLU A 158 -2.86 30.46 9.75
C GLU A 158 -3.55 29.38 8.91
N VAL A 159 -4.36 28.56 9.56
CA VAL A 159 -5.17 27.51 8.91
C VAL A 159 -6.62 27.77 9.29
N ALA A 160 -7.48 27.95 8.31
CA ALA A 160 -8.91 28.21 8.51
C ALA A 160 -9.19 29.41 9.47
N GLY A 161 -8.37 30.48 9.39
CA GLY A 161 -8.52 31.66 10.24
C GLY A 161 -7.93 31.55 11.66
N ILE A 162 -7.30 30.42 12.00
CA ILE A 162 -6.67 30.19 13.30
C ILE A 162 -5.15 30.30 13.15
N LYS A 163 -4.53 31.24 13.90
CA LYS A 163 -3.07 31.42 13.92
C LYS A 163 -2.41 30.55 14.97
N PHE A 164 -1.56 29.65 14.54
CA PHE A 164 -0.70 28.85 15.41
C PHE A 164 0.71 29.46 15.46
N ARG A 165 1.21 29.69 16.66
CA ARG A 165 2.59 30.14 16.89
C ARG A 165 3.46 28.94 17.15
N THR A 166 4.42 28.65 16.26
CA THR A 166 5.47 27.67 16.55
C THR A 166 6.56 28.34 17.38
N MET A 167 6.81 27.76 18.56
CA MET A 167 8.00 28.08 19.36
C MET A 167 9.22 27.34 18.81
#